data_a8c92ebe7455d1e264b2bd4950d5a858
#
_entry.id   a8c92ebe7455d1e264b2bd4950d5a858
#
_cell.length_a   1.000
_cell.length_b   1.000
_cell.length_c   1.000
_cell.angle_alpha   90.00
_cell.angle_beta   90.00
_cell.angle_gamma   90.00
#
_symmetry.space_group_name_H-M   'P 1'
#
loop_
_entity.id
_entity.type
_entity.pdbx_description
1 polymer ?
#
loop_
_entity_poly.entity_id
_entity_poly.type
_entity_poly.pdbx_seq_one_letter_code
_entity_poly.pdbx_strand_id
1 'polypeptide(L)'
;MEKETYTAVYTQESKPGLPYIYGAGKLIARSICKPIANSLDIDLCWAVITNAYGAGEFSPRFVNSTIRKIIAGEPLQFTAATQNYDFIYIDDVARAFEAIGEYGIANKEYTIGSGNARPLKEFILEMQNELAPDAKPIFGDVPFTGVNMPLEAFDTTDIETDCHFKPEISFAKGTRLTMEWIKSVD
;
A
#
# COMPACT_ATOMS: atom_id res chain seq x y z
N MET A 1 -5.26 -1.83 -3.56
CA MET A 1 -6.71 -2.03 -3.31
C MET A 1 -7.57 -1.88 -4.57
N GLU A 2 -7.50 -0.78 -5.34
CA GLU A 2 -8.30 -0.60 -6.56
C GLU A 2 -7.96 -1.64 -7.63
N LYS A 3 -6.67 -1.85 -7.92
CA LYS A 3 -6.19 -2.89 -8.85
C LYS A 3 -6.57 -4.30 -8.36
N GLU A 4 -6.43 -4.57 -7.07
CA GLU A 4 -6.87 -5.84 -6.48
C GLU A 4 -8.38 -6.06 -6.63
N THR A 5 -9.18 -4.99 -6.41
CA THR A 5 -10.64 -5.05 -6.57
C THR A 5 -11.01 -5.33 -8.02
N TYR A 6 -10.38 -4.64 -8.98
CA TYR A 6 -10.62 -4.91 -10.39
C TYR A 6 -10.33 -6.36 -10.73
N THR A 7 -9.17 -6.87 -10.33
CA THR A 7 -8.79 -8.27 -10.55
C THR A 7 -9.79 -9.21 -9.91
N ALA A 8 -10.18 -8.98 -8.65
CA ALA A 8 -11.12 -9.84 -7.93
C ALA A 8 -12.52 -9.85 -8.53
N VAL A 9 -13.00 -8.74 -9.08
CA VAL A 9 -14.35 -8.62 -9.64
C VAL A 9 -14.43 -9.17 -11.07
N TYR A 10 -13.37 -8.98 -11.86
CA TYR A 10 -13.40 -9.28 -13.29
C TYR A 10 -12.68 -10.58 -13.69
N THR A 11 -12.01 -11.26 -12.78
CA THR A 11 -11.45 -12.59 -13.06
C THR A 11 -12.42 -13.70 -12.65
N GLN A 12 -12.54 -14.74 -13.48
CA GLN A 12 -13.44 -15.86 -13.19
C GLN A 12 -12.99 -16.73 -12.01
N GLU A 13 -11.73 -16.63 -11.62
CA GLU A 13 -11.12 -17.43 -10.54
C GLU A 13 -11.34 -16.83 -9.16
N SER A 14 -11.75 -15.56 -9.08
CA SER A 14 -11.92 -14.87 -7.82
C SER A 14 -13.37 -14.87 -7.34
N LYS A 15 -13.54 -14.92 -6.02
CA LYS A 15 -14.85 -14.79 -5.35
C LYS A 15 -14.85 -13.49 -4.53
N PRO A 16 -15.20 -12.34 -5.15
CA PRO A 16 -15.20 -11.08 -4.45
C PRO A 16 -16.21 -11.09 -3.30
N GLY A 17 -15.78 -10.63 -2.12
CA GLY A 17 -16.60 -10.52 -0.93
C GLY A 17 -16.90 -9.08 -0.55
N LEU A 18 -17.53 -8.85 0.60
CA LEU A 18 -17.89 -7.53 1.11
C LEU A 18 -16.71 -6.53 1.17
N PRO A 19 -15.47 -6.92 1.49
CA PRO A 19 -14.33 -5.99 1.49
C PRO A 19 -14.07 -5.29 0.14
N TYR A 20 -14.50 -5.90 -0.96
CA TYR A 20 -14.34 -5.31 -2.30
C TYR A 20 -15.36 -4.20 -2.62
N ILE A 21 -16.39 -4.00 -1.81
CA ILE A 21 -17.39 -2.93 -2.01
C ILE A 21 -16.71 -1.55 -2.02
N TYR A 22 -15.75 -1.32 -1.11
CA TYR A 22 -14.99 -0.07 -1.06
C TYR A 22 -14.20 0.16 -2.36
N GLY A 23 -13.49 -0.85 -2.84
CA GLY A 23 -12.74 -0.76 -4.08
C GLY A 23 -13.65 -0.55 -5.30
N ALA A 24 -14.79 -1.24 -5.37
CA ALA A 24 -15.79 -1.02 -6.42
C ALA A 24 -16.32 0.42 -6.40
N GLY A 25 -16.57 0.99 -5.22
CA GLY A 25 -16.95 2.40 -5.06
C GLY A 25 -15.89 3.36 -5.63
N LYS A 26 -14.60 3.07 -5.42
CA LYS A 26 -13.49 3.87 -6.01
C LYS A 26 -13.46 3.78 -7.53
N LEU A 27 -13.67 2.59 -8.11
CA LEU A 27 -13.75 2.40 -9.58
C LEU A 27 -14.94 3.17 -10.19
N ILE A 28 -16.10 3.15 -9.54
CA ILE A 28 -17.28 3.91 -9.96
C ILE A 28 -16.99 5.41 -9.87
N ALA A 29 -16.42 5.90 -8.76
CA ALA A 29 -16.08 7.30 -8.58
C ALA A 29 -15.14 7.77 -9.70
N ARG A 30 -14.12 7.00 -10.02
CA ARG A 30 -13.20 7.29 -11.14
C ARG A 30 -13.93 7.40 -12.47
N SER A 31 -14.82 6.45 -12.76
CA SER A 31 -15.60 6.44 -14.00
C SER A 31 -16.53 7.63 -14.15
N ILE A 32 -17.02 8.20 -13.03
CA ILE A 32 -17.88 9.38 -13.01
C ILE A 32 -17.06 10.68 -13.04
N CYS A 33 -15.95 10.75 -12.29
CA CYS A 33 -15.14 11.97 -12.19
C CYS A 33 -14.52 12.36 -13.54
N LYS A 34 -14.07 11.40 -14.33
CA LYS A 34 -13.41 11.68 -15.62
C LYS A 34 -14.29 12.47 -16.63
N PRO A 35 -15.52 12.04 -16.97
CA PRO A 35 -16.38 12.82 -17.87
C PRO A 35 -16.82 14.16 -17.26
N ILE A 36 -17.00 14.25 -15.91
CA ILE A 36 -17.32 15.51 -15.25
C ILE A 36 -16.16 16.51 -15.39
N ALA A 37 -14.93 16.07 -15.07
CA ALA A 37 -13.75 16.91 -15.21
C ALA A 37 -13.58 17.43 -16.64
N ASN A 38 -13.74 16.56 -17.62
CA ASN A 38 -13.68 16.94 -19.03
C ASN A 38 -14.78 17.95 -19.41
N SER A 39 -15.99 17.82 -18.87
CA SER A 39 -17.10 18.74 -19.17
C SER A 39 -16.95 20.12 -18.53
N LEU A 40 -16.15 20.19 -17.45
CA LEU A 40 -15.90 21.43 -16.70
C LEU A 40 -14.52 22.03 -16.99
N ASP A 41 -13.76 21.47 -17.92
CA ASP A 41 -12.38 21.86 -18.25
C ASP A 41 -11.46 21.87 -17.03
N ILE A 42 -11.56 20.80 -16.21
CA ILE A 42 -10.74 20.59 -15.02
C ILE A 42 -9.69 19.52 -15.30
N ASP A 43 -8.43 19.84 -15.03
CA ASP A 43 -7.34 18.88 -15.07
C ASP A 43 -7.49 17.86 -13.94
N LEU A 44 -7.69 16.59 -14.31
CA LEU A 44 -7.87 15.48 -13.39
C LEU A 44 -6.71 14.51 -13.49
N CYS A 45 -5.96 14.31 -12.39
CA CYS A 45 -5.04 13.19 -12.22
C CYS A 45 -5.67 12.16 -11.29
N TRP A 46 -5.46 10.88 -11.58
CA TRP A 46 -5.95 9.79 -10.75
C TRP A 46 -4.78 9.10 -10.03
N ALA A 47 -4.74 9.21 -8.71
CA ALA A 47 -3.70 8.62 -7.89
C ALA A 47 -4.13 7.28 -7.29
N VAL A 48 -3.36 6.22 -7.53
CA VAL A 48 -3.57 4.88 -7.01
C VAL A 48 -2.47 4.55 -6.02
N ILE A 49 -2.81 4.55 -4.73
CA ILE A 49 -1.84 4.25 -3.67
C ILE A 49 -1.69 2.74 -3.53
N THR A 50 -0.47 2.24 -3.43
CA THR A 50 -0.17 0.83 -3.18
C THR A 50 -0.60 0.41 -1.78
N ASN A 51 0.26 0.44 -0.78
CA ASN A 51 -0.09 0.16 0.61
C ASN A 51 0.56 1.22 1.52
N ALA A 52 -0.20 2.29 1.80
CA ALA A 52 0.23 3.31 2.75
C ALA A 52 0.26 2.75 4.18
N TYR A 53 1.27 3.13 4.94
CA TYR A 53 1.40 2.82 6.37
C TYR A 53 2.12 3.96 7.10
N GLY A 54 2.04 4.01 8.41
CA GLY A 54 2.79 5.01 9.19
C GLY A 54 2.06 5.48 10.44
N ALA A 55 2.54 6.59 10.98
CA ALA A 55 1.93 7.29 12.11
C ALA A 55 0.47 7.70 11.77
N GLY A 56 -0.43 7.62 12.75
CA GLY A 56 -1.85 7.93 12.57
C GLY A 56 -2.73 6.75 12.15
N GLU A 57 -2.17 5.57 11.86
CA GLU A 57 -2.94 4.39 11.51
C GLU A 57 -3.41 3.62 12.77
N PHE A 58 -4.70 3.71 13.08
CA PHE A 58 -5.32 2.98 14.21
C PHE A 58 -5.99 1.68 13.79
N SER A 59 -6.19 1.45 12.50
CA SER A 59 -6.85 0.23 12.04
C SER A 59 -5.91 -0.98 12.09
N PRO A 60 -6.44 -2.22 12.17
CA PRO A 60 -5.63 -3.43 12.26
C PRO A 60 -5.06 -3.85 10.89
N ARG A 61 -4.38 -2.92 10.21
CA ARG A 61 -3.65 -3.22 8.97
C ARG A 61 -2.34 -3.93 9.26
N PHE A 62 -1.81 -4.60 8.26
CA PHE A 62 -0.69 -5.52 8.36
C PHE A 62 0.51 -4.94 9.13
N VAL A 63 1.05 -3.79 8.72
CA VAL A 63 2.25 -3.20 9.36
C VAL A 63 1.95 -2.84 10.81
N ASN A 64 0.86 -2.11 11.05
CA ASN A 64 0.46 -1.68 12.39
C ASN A 64 0.23 -2.90 13.33
N SER A 65 -0.56 -3.89 12.88
CA SER A 65 -0.85 -5.09 13.68
C SER A 65 0.42 -5.89 14.00
N THR A 66 1.35 -5.99 13.05
CA THR A 66 2.61 -6.69 13.25
C THR A 66 3.49 -5.96 14.25
N ILE A 67 3.59 -4.64 14.17
CA ILE A 67 4.37 -3.83 15.13
C ILE A 67 3.77 -3.94 16.53
N ARG A 68 2.44 -3.90 16.68
CA ARG A 68 1.79 -4.09 17.99
C ARG A 68 2.08 -5.46 18.59
N LYS A 69 2.09 -6.52 17.79
CA LYS A 69 2.51 -7.86 18.24
C LYS A 69 3.97 -7.88 18.68
N ILE A 70 4.86 -7.21 17.94
CA ILE A 70 6.27 -7.08 18.34
C ILE A 70 6.39 -6.37 19.70
N ILE A 71 5.68 -5.26 19.89
CA ILE A 71 5.68 -4.52 21.17
C ILE A 71 5.16 -5.39 22.32
N ALA A 72 4.12 -6.17 22.07
CA ALA A 72 3.50 -7.07 23.06
C ALA A 72 4.32 -8.36 23.30
N GLY A 73 5.37 -8.62 22.52
CA GLY A 73 6.12 -9.90 22.60
C GLY A 73 5.33 -11.12 22.14
N GLU A 74 4.31 -10.91 21.31
CA GLU A 74 3.45 -11.99 20.81
C GLU A 74 4.11 -12.77 19.66
N PRO A 75 3.73 -14.05 19.45
CA PRO A 75 4.22 -14.84 18.33
C PRO A 75 3.89 -14.19 16.98
N LEU A 76 4.86 -14.17 16.09
CA LEU A 76 4.74 -13.62 14.73
C LEU A 76 4.40 -14.76 13.76
N GLN A 77 3.12 -14.97 13.49
CA GLN A 77 2.61 -16.02 12.60
C GLN A 77 2.04 -15.38 11.33
N PHE A 78 2.44 -15.90 10.17
CA PHE A 78 2.07 -15.37 8.87
C PHE A 78 1.61 -16.46 7.91
N THR A 79 0.98 -16.06 6.81
CA THR A 79 0.81 -16.92 5.63
C THR A 79 2.17 -17.35 5.10
N ALA A 80 2.25 -18.08 3.98
CA ALA A 80 3.50 -18.34 3.29
C ALA A 80 4.21 -17.04 2.84
N ALA A 81 3.48 -15.91 2.82
CA ALA A 81 3.93 -14.56 2.51
C ALA A 81 4.62 -14.45 1.14
N THR A 82 4.16 -15.22 0.16
CA THR A 82 4.68 -15.23 -1.23
C THR A 82 4.04 -14.18 -2.11
N GLN A 83 2.91 -13.60 -1.68
CA GLN A 83 2.22 -12.54 -2.43
C GLN A 83 3.03 -11.24 -2.44
N ASN A 84 2.96 -10.53 -3.56
CA ASN A 84 3.68 -9.28 -3.75
C ASN A 84 2.96 -8.12 -3.08
N TYR A 85 3.75 -7.21 -2.50
CA TYR A 85 3.31 -5.95 -1.90
C TYR A 85 4.30 -4.83 -2.26
N ASP A 86 3.83 -3.61 -2.11
CA ASP A 86 4.66 -2.42 -2.05
C ASP A 86 4.13 -1.53 -0.92
N PHE A 87 4.98 -1.20 0.04
CA PHE A 87 4.64 -0.38 1.20
C PHE A 87 5.30 1.00 1.10
N ILE A 88 4.50 2.06 1.18
CA ILE A 88 4.98 3.43 1.18
C ILE A 88 4.60 4.14 2.49
N TYR A 89 5.54 4.88 3.07
CA TYR A 89 5.29 5.62 4.31
C TYR A 89 4.39 6.83 4.06
N ILE A 90 3.55 7.17 5.05
CA ILE A 90 2.48 8.16 4.88
C ILE A 90 2.98 9.55 4.49
N ASP A 91 4.15 9.99 4.99
CA ASP A 91 4.72 11.28 4.63
C ASP A 91 5.14 11.32 3.15
N ASP A 92 5.65 10.20 2.61
CA ASP A 92 5.96 10.08 1.19
C ASP A 92 4.68 10.09 0.34
N VAL A 93 3.58 9.52 0.83
CA VAL A 93 2.27 9.62 0.17
C VAL A 93 1.82 11.08 0.08
N ALA A 94 1.96 11.85 1.17
CA ALA A 94 1.60 13.27 1.16
C ALA A 94 2.43 14.07 0.14
N ARG A 95 3.76 13.86 0.11
CA ARG A 95 4.64 14.47 -0.89
C ARG A 95 4.32 14.05 -2.33
N ALA A 96 3.91 12.78 -2.53
CA ALA A 96 3.50 12.30 -3.85
C ALA A 96 2.25 13.03 -4.35
N PHE A 97 1.26 13.27 -3.48
CA PHE A 97 0.08 14.05 -3.85
C PHE A 97 0.43 15.51 -4.19
N GLU A 98 1.32 16.13 -3.42
CA GLU A 98 1.82 17.48 -3.73
C GLU A 98 2.49 17.51 -5.11
N ALA A 99 3.39 16.57 -5.39
CA ALA A 99 4.07 16.46 -6.68
C ALA A 99 3.10 16.24 -7.86
N ILE A 100 2.07 15.38 -7.68
CA ILE A 100 1.03 15.19 -8.71
C ILE A 100 0.22 16.48 -8.90
N GLY A 101 -0.09 17.21 -7.83
CA GLY A 101 -0.82 18.48 -7.92
C GLY A 101 -0.04 19.58 -8.64
N GLU A 102 1.28 19.54 -8.57
CA GLU A 102 2.16 20.55 -9.19
C GLU A 102 2.58 20.18 -10.63
N TYR A 103 2.87 18.91 -10.89
CA TYR A 103 3.49 18.46 -12.15
C TYR A 103 2.67 17.41 -12.91
N GLY A 104 1.58 16.92 -12.33
CA GLY A 104 0.79 15.84 -12.94
C GLY A 104 0.19 16.22 -14.30
N ILE A 105 0.21 15.28 -15.22
CA ILE A 105 -0.36 15.44 -16.56
C ILE A 105 -1.86 15.13 -16.50
N ALA A 106 -2.68 16.03 -16.99
CA ALA A 106 -4.14 15.89 -17.03
C ALA A 106 -4.59 14.55 -17.65
N ASN A 107 -5.59 13.94 -17.05
CA ASN A 107 -6.16 12.64 -17.42
C ASN A 107 -5.22 11.44 -17.27
N LYS A 108 -4.05 11.59 -16.65
CA LYS A 108 -3.11 10.51 -16.39
C LYS A 108 -3.40 9.84 -15.03
N GLU A 109 -3.09 8.56 -14.95
CA GLU A 109 -3.07 7.79 -13.70
C GLU A 109 -1.65 7.69 -13.17
N TYR A 110 -1.48 7.88 -11.86
CA TYR A 110 -0.21 7.72 -11.18
C TYR A 110 -0.29 6.67 -10.07
N THR A 111 0.59 5.70 -10.10
CA THR A 111 0.77 4.78 -8.97
C THR A 111 1.68 5.44 -7.94
N ILE A 112 1.17 5.63 -6.73
CA ILE A 112 1.93 6.10 -5.57
C ILE A 112 2.40 4.87 -4.79
N GLY A 113 3.69 4.61 -4.84
CA GLY A 113 4.34 3.47 -4.21
C GLY A 113 5.79 3.77 -3.84
N SER A 114 6.44 2.81 -3.18
CA SER A 114 7.85 2.94 -2.82
C SER A 114 8.81 2.66 -3.99
N GLY A 115 8.33 2.10 -5.10
CA GLY A 115 9.15 1.62 -6.20
C GLY A 115 9.98 0.37 -5.86
N ASN A 116 9.66 -0.30 -4.76
CA ASN A 116 10.38 -1.46 -4.26
C ASN A 116 9.42 -2.63 -3.94
N ALA A 117 8.52 -2.91 -4.88
CA ALA A 117 7.57 -4.00 -4.78
C ALA A 117 8.30 -5.35 -4.74
N ARG A 118 7.89 -6.23 -3.82
CA ARG A 118 8.52 -7.52 -3.59
C ARG A 118 7.61 -8.46 -2.79
N PRO A 119 7.96 -9.76 -2.64
CA PRO A 119 7.21 -10.68 -1.80
C PRO A 119 7.08 -10.18 -0.36
N LEU A 120 5.89 -10.33 0.24
CA LEU A 120 5.59 -9.90 1.61
C LEU A 120 6.58 -10.46 2.64
N LYS A 121 7.11 -11.67 2.38
CA LYS A 121 8.10 -12.31 3.25
C LYS A 121 9.34 -11.44 3.46
N GLU A 122 9.80 -10.75 2.42
CA GLU A 122 10.98 -9.89 2.51
C GLU A 122 10.72 -8.68 3.41
N PHE A 123 9.52 -8.07 3.31
CA PHE A 123 9.11 -7.00 4.23
C PHE A 123 9.00 -7.47 5.67
N ILE A 124 8.47 -8.68 5.90
CA ILE A 124 8.39 -9.26 7.25
C ILE A 124 9.78 -9.44 7.85
N LEU A 125 10.71 -9.99 7.09
CA LEU A 125 12.08 -10.21 7.55
C LEU A 125 12.83 -8.89 7.79
N GLU A 126 12.65 -7.90 6.93
CA GLU A 126 13.22 -6.56 7.13
C GLU A 126 12.66 -5.90 8.41
N MET A 127 11.34 -5.92 8.61
CA MET A 127 10.71 -5.39 9.80
C MET A 127 11.17 -6.13 11.08
N GLN A 128 11.26 -7.45 11.03
CA GLN A 128 11.74 -8.27 12.13
C GLN A 128 13.20 -7.94 12.47
N ASN A 129 14.08 -7.85 11.47
CA ASN A 129 15.47 -7.49 11.69
C ASN A 129 15.65 -6.08 12.29
N GLU A 130 14.80 -5.13 11.88
CA GLU A 130 14.86 -3.74 12.38
C GLU A 130 14.30 -3.60 13.79
N LEU A 131 13.16 -4.25 14.09
CA LEU A 131 12.39 -3.98 15.31
C LEU A 131 12.52 -5.04 16.39
N ALA A 132 12.82 -6.29 16.02
CA ALA A 132 12.88 -7.43 16.93
C ALA A 132 13.81 -8.52 16.38
N PRO A 133 15.14 -8.30 16.35
CA PRO A 133 16.09 -9.20 15.69
C PRO A 133 16.11 -10.62 16.27
N ASP A 134 15.73 -10.78 17.53
CA ASP A 134 15.67 -12.08 18.20
C ASP A 134 14.35 -12.84 17.93
N ALA A 135 13.33 -12.20 17.38
CA ALA A 135 12.06 -12.84 17.07
C ALA A 135 12.22 -13.82 15.89
N LYS A 136 11.42 -14.89 15.91
CA LYS A 136 11.43 -15.93 14.86
C LYS A 136 10.06 -15.97 14.17
N PRO A 137 9.88 -15.29 13.05
CA PRO A 137 8.63 -15.35 12.29
C PRO A 137 8.35 -16.77 11.80
N ILE A 138 7.09 -17.22 11.95
CA ILE A 138 6.60 -18.52 11.50
C ILE A 138 5.77 -18.28 10.23
N PHE A 139 6.10 -18.99 9.16
CA PHE A 139 5.44 -18.85 7.86
C PHE A 139 4.66 -20.11 7.49
N GLY A 140 3.50 -19.91 6.85
CA GLY A 140 2.66 -21.00 6.33
C GLY A 140 1.56 -21.46 7.29
N ASP A 141 1.52 -20.97 8.53
CA ASP A 141 0.50 -21.36 9.51
C ASP A 141 -0.88 -20.72 9.28
N VAL A 142 -0.92 -19.66 8.46
CA VAL A 142 -2.14 -18.93 8.14
C VAL A 142 -2.45 -19.08 6.65
N PRO A 143 -3.68 -19.49 6.26
CA PRO A 143 -4.04 -19.58 4.85
C PRO A 143 -4.12 -18.17 4.20
N PHE A 144 -3.62 -18.05 2.97
CA PHE A 144 -3.79 -16.84 2.17
C PHE A 144 -5.10 -16.91 1.37
N THR A 145 -5.95 -15.91 1.51
CA THR A 145 -7.27 -15.84 0.86
C THR A 145 -7.42 -14.61 -0.05
N GLY A 146 -6.35 -13.84 -0.24
CA GLY A 146 -6.34 -12.62 -1.05
C GLY A 146 -5.98 -12.85 -2.52
N VAL A 147 -5.83 -11.75 -3.25
CA VAL A 147 -5.35 -11.74 -4.63
C VAL A 147 -3.85 -11.47 -4.62
N ASN A 148 -3.08 -12.30 -5.34
CA ASN A 148 -1.65 -12.03 -5.55
C ASN A 148 -1.49 -11.18 -6.82
N MET A 149 -1.02 -9.94 -6.65
CA MET A 149 -0.78 -9.03 -7.76
C MET A 149 0.61 -9.26 -8.36
N PRO A 150 0.76 -9.21 -9.70
CA PRO A 150 2.07 -9.24 -10.33
C PRO A 150 2.88 -7.98 -9.99
N LEU A 151 4.21 -8.06 -10.06
CA LEU A 151 5.09 -6.93 -9.69
C LEU A 151 4.85 -5.69 -10.55
N GLU A 152 4.51 -5.88 -11.82
CA GLU A 152 4.21 -4.80 -12.77
C GLU A 152 2.99 -3.95 -12.34
N ALA A 153 2.12 -4.50 -11.49
CA ALA A 153 0.97 -3.75 -10.96
C ALA A 153 1.39 -2.64 -9.98
N PHE A 154 2.63 -2.65 -9.51
CA PHE A 154 3.20 -1.67 -8.59
C PHE A 154 4.17 -0.69 -9.28
N ASP A 155 4.14 -0.61 -10.62
CA ASP A 155 5.02 0.28 -11.37
C ASP A 155 4.78 1.75 -11.00
N THR A 156 5.85 2.45 -10.59
CA THR A 156 5.85 3.86 -10.19
C THR A 156 6.62 4.75 -11.18
N THR A 157 6.97 4.23 -12.35
CA THR A 157 7.80 4.95 -13.34
C THR A 157 7.17 6.28 -13.77
N ASP A 158 5.85 6.32 -13.94
CA ASP A 158 5.15 7.52 -14.39
C ASP A 158 5.24 8.67 -13.39
N ILE A 159 5.04 8.43 -12.09
CA ILE A 159 5.14 9.49 -11.08
C ILE A 159 6.59 9.97 -10.91
N GLU A 160 7.56 9.07 -11.05
CA GLU A 160 8.98 9.44 -11.01
C GLU A 160 9.35 10.32 -12.21
N THR A 161 8.90 9.96 -13.40
CA THR A 161 9.25 10.65 -14.64
C THR A 161 8.56 12.00 -14.78
N ASP A 162 7.24 12.05 -14.59
CA ASP A 162 6.44 13.24 -14.86
C ASP A 162 6.45 14.20 -13.66
N CYS A 163 6.37 13.67 -12.44
CA CYS A 163 6.23 14.47 -11.23
C CYS A 163 7.55 14.59 -10.44
N HIS A 164 8.65 14.01 -10.92
CA HIS A 164 9.97 14.02 -10.27
C HIS A 164 9.94 13.51 -8.81
N PHE A 165 8.94 12.69 -8.50
CA PHE A 165 8.75 12.18 -7.14
C PHE A 165 9.59 10.92 -6.89
N LYS A 166 10.28 10.92 -5.74
CA LYS A 166 10.94 9.72 -5.19
C LYS A 166 10.64 9.61 -3.69
N PRO A 167 10.31 8.40 -3.19
CA PRO A 167 10.20 8.16 -1.77
C PRO A 167 11.54 8.39 -1.05
N GLU A 168 11.48 8.97 0.15
CA GLU A 168 12.67 9.25 0.98
C GLU A 168 12.76 8.37 2.22
N ILE A 169 11.66 7.70 2.56
CA ILE A 169 11.56 6.90 3.76
C ILE A 169 11.58 5.42 3.38
N SER A 170 12.70 4.75 3.69
CA SER A 170 12.82 3.30 3.51
C SER A 170 11.83 2.55 4.41
N PHE A 171 11.49 1.31 4.06
CA PHE A 171 10.56 0.51 4.85
C PHE A 171 11.07 0.28 6.29
N ALA A 172 12.37 -0.02 6.48
CA ALA A 172 12.97 -0.14 7.80
C ALA A 172 12.83 1.14 8.63
N LYS A 173 13.16 2.31 8.05
CA LYS A 173 12.98 3.61 8.73
C LYS A 173 11.52 3.87 9.07
N GLY A 174 10.61 3.64 8.13
CA GLY A 174 9.18 3.88 8.32
C GLY A 174 8.56 2.97 9.40
N THR A 175 8.98 1.70 9.48
CA THR A 175 8.50 0.79 10.55
C THR A 175 8.99 1.23 11.92
N ARG A 176 10.21 1.74 12.05
CA ARG A 176 10.72 2.32 13.29
C ARG A 176 9.93 3.56 13.72
N LEU A 177 9.71 4.51 12.81
CA LEU A 177 8.89 5.70 13.07
C LEU A 177 7.46 5.32 13.49
N THR A 178 6.89 4.30 12.84
CA THR A 178 5.55 3.80 13.19
C THR A 178 5.53 3.19 14.59
N MET A 179 6.55 2.42 14.97
CA MET A 179 6.68 1.85 16.33
C MET A 179 6.82 2.95 17.38
N GLU A 180 7.64 3.96 17.12
CA GLU A 180 7.80 5.10 18.03
C GLU A 180 6.48 5.83 18.25
N TRP A 181 5.74 6.08 17.17
CA TRP A 181 4.41 6.68 17.27
C TRP A 181 3.43 5.80 18.05
N ILE A 182 3.33 4.49 17.76
CA ILE A 182 2.45 3.58 18.50
C ILE A 182 2.75 3.66 20.00
N LYS A 183 4.02 3.59 20.40
CA LYS A 183 4.44 3.69 21.81
C LYS A 183 4.12 5.04 22.46
N SER A 184 3.89 6.10 21.68
CA SER A 184 3.55 7.42 22.17
C SER A 184 2.05 7.63 22.41
N VAL A 185 1.20 6.79 21.82
CA VAL A 185 -0.28 6.93 21.87
C VAL A 185 -0.99 5.80 22.63
N ASP A 186 -0.28 4.72 22.95
CA ASP A 186 -0.74 3.61 23.80
C ASP A 186 -0.26 3.80 25.24
#